data_707e5c5e02724bdd271831578991214a
#
_entry.id   707e5c5e02724bdd271831578991214a
#
_cell.length_a   1.000
_cell.length_b   1.000
_cell.length_c   1.000
_cell.angle_alpha   90.00
_cell.angle_beta   90.00
_cell.angle_gamma   90.00
#
_symmetry.space_group_name_H-M   'P 1'
#
loop_
_entity.id
_entity.type
_entity.pdbx_description
1 polymer ?
#
loop_
_entity_poly.entity_id
_entity_poly.type
_entity_poly.pdbx_seq_one_letter_code
_entity_poly.pdbx_strand_id
1 'polypeptide(L)'
;NRFIAENPEKIRNIYFYYAAYYNRNPFPYKKCNAPWVSTVIEADGTVRPCFFHEPYGNLKTQSLNNIVNSETAIDFRKNLDVAKNETCVKCVCYLNLKPGVVL
;
A
#
# COMPACT_ATOMS: atom_id res chain seq x y z
N ASN A 1 -3.09 -10.36 22.66
CA ASN A 1 -2.60 -11.71 22.46
C ASN A 1 -1.13 -11.70 22.06
N ARG A 2 -0.27 -12.31 22.87
CA ARG A 2 1.19 -12.31 22.67
C ARG A 2 1.68 -13.14 21.48
N PHE A 3 0.83 -13.96 20.88
CA PHE A 3 1.17 -14.77 19.71
C PHE A 3 0.82 -14.08 18.39
N ILE A 4 0.20 -12.92 18.45
CA ILE A 4 -0.22 -12.16 17.27
C ILE A 4 0.55 -10.84 17.26
N ALA A 5 1.35 -10.60 16.20
CA ALA A 5 2.19 -9.42 16.06
C ALA A 5 1.40 -8.16 15.72
N GLU A 6 0.25 -8.30 15.06
CA GLU A 6 -0.60 -7.18 14.66
C GLU A 6 -1.46 -6.71 15.82
N ASN A 7 -1.82 -5.41 15.85
CA ASN A 7 -2.70 -4.91 16.87
C ASN A 7 -4.14 -5.44 16.68
N PRO A 8 -4.93 -5.50 17.78
CA PRO A 8 -6.30 -6.05 17.72
C PRO A 8 -7.23 -5.30 16.78
N GLU A 9 -7.05 -4.00 16.62
CA GLU A 9 -7.86 -3.18 15.70
C GLU A 9 -7.66 -3.60 14.26
N LYS A 10 -6.41 -3.82 13.85
CA LYS A 10 -6.10 -4.26 12.48
C LYS A 10 -6.67 -5.64 12.21
N ILE A 11 -6.60 -6.56 13.18
CA ILE A 11 -7.18 -7.90 13.08
C ILE A 11 -8.71 -7.82 12.94
N ARG A 12 -9.34 -6.95 13.72
CA ARG A 12 -10.79 -6.71 13.62
C ARG A 12 -11.18 -6.18 12.24
N ASN A 13 -10.36 -5.29 11.67
CA ASN A 13 -10.59 -4.76 10.34
C ASN A 13 -10.53 -5.84 9.25
N ILE A 14 -9.70 -6.87 9.41
CA ILE A 14 -9.67 -8.01 8.49
C ILE A 14 -11.06 -8.66 8.41
N TYR A 15 -11.72 -8.88 9.55
CA TYR A 15 -13.08 -9.39 9.59
C TYR A 15 -14.05 -8.48 8.80
N PHE A 16 -13.97 -7.17 9.01
CA PHE A 16 -14.84 -6.22 8.31
C PHE A 16 -14.58 -6.18 6.80
N TYR A 17 -13.34 -6.37 6.35
CA TYR A 17 -13.04 -6.48 4.93
C TYR A 17 -13.70 -7.72 4.31
N TYR A 18 -13.61 -8.87 4.97
CA TYR A 18 -14.28 -10.08 4.48
C TYR A 18 -15.81 -9.89 4.46
N ALA A 19 -16.36 -9.29 5.49
CA ALA A 19 -17.80 -9.00 5.53
C ALA A 19 -18.22 -8.06 4.37
N ALA A 20 -17.40 -7.08 4.04
CA ALA A 20 -17.66 -6.16 2.93
C ALA A 20 -17.65 -6.87 1.58
N TYR A 21 -16.72 -7.83 1.37
CA TYR A 21 -16.71 -8.65 0.15
C TYR A 21 -17.99 -9.47 -0.01
N TYR A 22 -18.67 -9.80 1.09
CA TYR A 22 -19.97 -10.49 1.07
C TYR A 22 -21.15 -9.51 1.14
N ASN A 23 -20.92 -8.22 0.92
CA ASN A 23 -21.94 -7.16 0.91
C ASN A 23 -22.68 -7.00 2.25
N ARG A 24 -22.08 -7.34 3.37
CA ARG A 24 -22.71 -7.22 4.70
C ARG A 24 -22.48 -5.87 5.36
N ASN A 25 -21.43 -5.15 4.96
CA ASN A 25 -21.15 -3.80 5.43
C ASN A 25 -20.24 -3.07 4.42
N PRO A 26 -20.13 -1.74 4.48
CA PRO A 26 -19.15 -1.00 3.67
C PRO A 26 -17.73 -1.39 4.02
N PHE A 27 -16.80 -1.20 3.07
CA PHE A 27 -15.38 -1.39 3.36
C PHE A 27 -14.94 -0.41 4.44
N PRO A 28 -14.12 -0.85 5.43
CA PRO A 28 -13.63 0.03 6.49
C PRO A 28 -12.85 1.22 5.93
N TYR A 29 -13.03 2.39 6.55
CA TYR A 29 -12.17 3.53 6.28
C TYR A 29 -10.75 3.23 6.76
N LYS A 30 -9.75 3.64 5.97
CA LYS A 30 -8.35 3.45 6.34
C LYS A 30 -7.50 4.63 5.91
N LYS A 31 -6.36 4.76 6.56
CA LYS A 31 -5.26 5.62 6.12
C LYS A 31 -4.12 4.73 5.69
N CYS A 32 -3.57 4.97 4.51
CA CYS A 32 -2.41 4.23 4.01
C CYS A 32 -1.43 5.20 3.36
N ASN A 33 -0.18 5.12 3.77
CA ASN A 33 0.89 5.94 3.20
C ASN A 33 2.01 5.11 2.57
N ALA A 34 1.73 3.86 2.24
CA ALA A 34 2.74 2.96 1.67
C ALA A 34 3.52 3.56 0.49
N PRO A 35 2.89 4.19 -0.52
CA PRO A 35 3.64 4.74 -1.66
C PRO A 35 4.60 5.87 -1.29
N TRP A 36 4.40 6.52 -0.14
CA TRP A 36 5.23 7.65 0.31
C TRP A 36 6.34 7.24 1.26
N VAL A 37 6.21 6.11 1.96
CA VAL A 37 7.15 5.68 3.00
C VAL A 37 7.84 4.36 2.68
N SER A 38 7.39 3.65 1.66
CA SER A 38 7.97 2.36 1.29
C SER A 38 7.91 2.14 -0.22
N THR A 39 8.62 1.12 -0.67
CA THR A 39 8.68 0.72 -2.08
C THR A 39 8.81 -0.79 -2.12
N VAL A 40 8.11 -1.42 -3.03
CA VAL A 40 8.22 -2.86 -3.26
C VAL A 40 9.17 -3.10 -4.43
N ILE A 41 10.17 -3.95 -4.21
CA ILE A 41 11.10 -4.38 -5.25
C ILE A 41 10.94 -5.89 -5.41
N GLU A 42 10.51 -6.31 -6.59
CA GLU A 42 10.34 -7.73 -6.88
C GLU A 42 11.66 -8.38 -7.31
N ALA A 43 11.71 -9.70 -7.30
CA ALA A 43 12.92 -10.46 -7.62
C ALA A 43 13.47 -10.19 -9.02
N ASP A 44 12.61 -9.83 -9.97
CA ASP A 44 13.00 -9.49 -11.35
C ASP A 44 13.43 -8.03 -11.52
N GLY A 45 13.46 -7.24 -10.43
CA GLY A 45 13.83 -5.83 -10.45
C GLY A 45 12.67 -4.87 -10.64
N THR A 46 11.45 -5.35 -10.75
CA THR A 46 10.26 -4.48 -10.86
C THR A 46 10.08 -3.67 -9.59
N VAL A 47 9.86 -2.36 -9.73
CA VAL A 47 9.66 -1.42 -8.61
C VAL A 47 8.23 -0.92 -8.63
N ARG A 48 7.51 -1.12 -7.51
CA ARG A 48 6.10 -0.74 -7.36
C ARG A 48 5.88 0.17 -6.15
N PRO A 49 4.82 1.01 -6.19
CA PRO A 49 4.43 1.78 -5.00
C PRO A 49 3.95 0.88 -3.86
N CYS A 50 3.26 -0.20 -4.18
CA CYS A 50 2.83 -1.25 -3.27
C CYS A 50 2.53 -2.51 -4.09
N PHE A 51 2.14 -3.60 -3.43
CA PHE A 51 1.90 -4.89 -4.11
C PHE A 51 0.76 -4.85 -5.13
N PHE A 52 -0.17 -3.91 -5.02
CA PHE A 52 -1.43 -3.94 -5.77
C PHE A 52 -1.53 -2.89 -6.87
N HIS A 53 -0.55 -2.01 -6.99
CA HIS A 53 -0.54 -0.96 -8.02
C HIS A 53 0.50 -1.24 -9.10
N GLU A 54 0.29 -0.61 -10.26
CA GLU A 54 1.18 -0.76 -11.40
C GLU A 54 2.61 -0.33 -11.08
N PRO A 55 3.61 -0.97 -11.69
CA PRO A 55 5.01 -0.65 -11.42
C PRO A 55 5.39 0.75 -11.90
N TYR A 56 6.37 1.35 -11.21
CA TYR A 56 7.00 2.58 -11.64
C TYR A 56 8.08 2.35 -12.71
N GLY A 57 8.75 1.23 -12.66
CA GLY A 57 9.87 0.91 -13.55
C GLY A 57 10.60 -0.35 -13.10
N ASN A 58 11.81 -0.54 -13.62
CA ASN A 58 12.61 -1.74 -13.36
C ASN A 58 14.09 -1.38 -13.15
N LEU A 59 14.71 -2.00 -12.15
CA LEU A 59 16.11 -1.78 -11.81
C LEU A 59 17.10 -2.23 -12.90
N LYS A 60 16.64 -3.04 -13.85
CA LYS A 60 17.47 -3.45 -14.99
C LYS A 60 17.73 -2.31 -15.97
N THR A 61 16.86 -1.29 -15.99
CA THR A 61 16.93 -0.17 -16.94
C THR A 61 17.23 1.16 -16.31
N GLN A 62 16.96 1.32 -15.00
CA GLN A 62 17.12 2.60 -14.28
C GLN A 62 17.57 2.35 -12.85
N SER A 63 18.19 3.35 -12.22
CA SER A 63 18.49 3.30 -10.78
C SER A 63 17.23 3.45 -9.96
N LEU A 64 17.23 2.92 -8.74
CA LEU A 64 16.09 3.06 -7.82
C LEU A 64 15.74 4.52 -7.59
N ASN A 65 16.75 5.37 -7.38
CA ASN A 65 16.52 6.81 -7.16
C ASN A 65 15.80 7.46 -8.35
N ASN A 66 16.19 7.12 -9.58
CA ASN A 66 15.52 7.64 -10.77
C ASN A 66 14.09 7.12 -10.90
N ILE A 67 13.86 5.86 -10.56
CA ILE A 67 12.51 5.25 -10.65
C ILE A 67 11.55 5.89 -9.68
N VAL A 68 11.93 6.01 -8.40
CA VAL A 68 11.02 6.56 -7.36
C VAL A 68 10.82 8.07 -7.48
N ASN A 69 11.69 8.76 -8.19
CA ASN A 69 11.58 10.18 -8.49
C ASN A 69 11.17 10.46 -9.94
N SER A 70 10.78 9.43 -10.67
CA SER A 70 10.30 9.58 -12.05
C SER A 70 8.97 10.35 -12.09
N GLU A 71 8.67 10.91 -13.24
CA GLU A 71 7.40 11.59 -13.47
C GLU A 71 6.20 10.65 -13.18
N THR A 72 6.30 9.40 -13.63
CA THR A 72 5.28 8.38 -13.35
C THR A 72 5.05 8.18 -11.85
N ALA A 73 6.13 8.04 -11.08
CA ALA A 73 6.02 7.82 -9.64
C ALA A 73 5.47 9.05 -8.90
N ILE A 74 5.96 10.22 -9.28
CA ILE A 74 5.51 11.49 -8.68
C ILE A 74 4.04 11.74 -8.98
N ASP A 75 3.62 11.57 -10.23
CA ASP A 75 2.22 11.76 -10.62
C ASP A 75 1.30 10.76 -9.93
N PHE A 76 1.73 9.51 -9.80
CA PHE A 76 0.96 8.50 -9.08
C PHE A 76 0.70 8.94 -7.64
N ARG A 77 1.75 9.31 -6.91
CA ARG A 77 1.61 9.74 -5.51
C ARG A 77 0.81 11.02 -5.36
N LYS A 78 1.01 11.96 -6.28
CA LYS A 78 0.31 13.25 -6.26
C LYS A 78 -1.20 13.09 -6.44
N ASN A 79 -1.62 12.15 -7.27
CA ASN A 79 -3.02 11.97 -7.63
C ASN A 79 -3.73 10.86 -6.87
N LEU A 80 -3.01 10.10 -6.03
CA LEU A 80 -3.60 8.98 -5.30
C LEU A 80 -4.44 9.47 -4.13
N ASP A 81 -5.71 9.10 -4.13
CA ASP A 81 -6.61 9.26 -2.99
C ASP A 81 -6.98 7.87 -2.47
N VAL A 82 -6.35 7.44 -1.40
CA VAL A 82 -6.53 6.11 -0.83
C VAL A 82 -7.98 5.84 -0.44
N ALA A 83 -8.70 6.86 0.03
CA ALA A 83 -10.09 6.70 0.45
C ALA A 83 -11.05 6.46 -0.72
N LYS A 84 -10.65 6.85 -1.94
CA LYS A 84 -11.50 6.76 -3.14
C LYS A 84 -10.96 5.82 -4.21
N ASN A 85 -9.67 5.50 -4.19
CA ASN A 85 -9.06 4.63 -5.18
C ASN A 85 -9.67 3.22 -5.06
N GLU A 86 -10.14 2.67 -6.17
CA GLU A 86 -10.84 1.39 -6.20
C GLU A 86 -10.02 0.25 -5.61
N THR A 87 -8.73 0.18 -5.94
CA THR A 87 -7.81 -0.82 -5.41
C THR A 87 -7.56 -0.61 -3.92
N CYS A 88 -7.31 0.64 -3.50
CA CYS A 88 -7.00 0.97 -2.11
C CYS A 88 -8.17 0.74 -1.17
N VAL A 89 -9.39 1.04 -1.60
CA VAL A 89 -10.60 0.86 -0.78
C VAL A 89 -10.75 -0.59 -0.35
N LYS A 90 -10.43 -1.53 -1.23
CA LYS A 90 -10.58 -2.98 -0.99
C LYS A 90 -9.33 -3.61 -0.38
N CYS A 91 -8.26 -2.85 -0.16
CA CYS A 91 -6.98 -3.38 0.30
C CYS A 91 -6.99 -3.65 1.80
N VAL A 92 -6.74 -4.90 2.18
CA VAL A 92 -6.62 -5.31 3.59
C VAL A 92 -5.19 -5.17 4.11
N CYS A 93 -4.21 -5.03 3.22
CA CYS A 93 -2.78 -4.97 3.54
C CYS A 93 -2.25 -3.54 3.62
N TYR A 94 -3.07 -2.60 4.06
CA TYR A 94 -2.68 -1.20 4.17
C TYR A 94 -1.57 -0.97 5.19
N LEU A 95 -0.80 0.10 4.97
CA LEU A 95 0.30 0.53 5.81
C LEU A 95 0.11 1.99 6.20
N ASN A 96 0.32 2.31 7.47
CA ASN A 96 0.29 3.71 7.93
C ASN A 96 1.42 3.92 8.91
N LEU A 97 2.56 4.39 8.41
CA LEU A 97 3.78 4.60 9.18
C LEU A 97 4.07 6.09 9.33
N LYS A 98 4.62 6.45 10.47
CA LYS A 98 5.19 7.79 10.66
C LYS A 98 6.51 7.88 9.89
N PRO A 99 6.82 9.04 9.26
CA PRO A 99 8.12 9.22 8.63
C PRO A 99 9.25 8.96 9.62
N GLY A 100 10.29 8.24 9.14
CA GLY A 100 11.45 7.93 9.97
C GLY A 100 11.32 6.71 10.87
N VAL A 101 10.18 6.03 10.87
CA VAL A 101 10.02 4.77 11.62
C VAL A 101 10.85 3.67 10.94
N VAL A 102 11.64 2.96 11.72
CA VAL A 102 12.41 1.81 11.27
C VAL A 102 11.71 0.53 11.76
N LEU A 103 11.47 -0.36 10.85
CA LEU A 103 10.82 -1.65 11.15
C LEU A 103 11.86 -2.76 11.37
#